data_5f359f90d2a1ea2a0c836033992333a5
#
_entry.id   5f359f90d2a1ea2a0c836033992333a5
#
_cell.length_a   1.000
_cell.length_b   1.000
_cell.length_c   1.000
_cell.angle_alpha   90.00
_cell.angle_beta   90.00
_cell.angle_gamma   90.00
#
_symmetry.space_group_name_H-M   'P 1'
#
loop_
_entity.id
_entity.type
_entity.pdbx_description
1 polymer ?
#
loop_
_entity_poly.entity_id
_entity_poly.type
_entity_poly.pdbx_seq_one_letter_code
_entity_poly.pdbx_strand_id
1 'polypeptide(L)'
;MAKDIKYNVEARELLKEGVDALSNAVKVTLGPKGRNVIIDKKFGAPQITKDGVTVAKEVELEDAFANMGAQMVREVASKTNDDAGDGTTTATVLAQSIIGVGLKNVTAGANPMDLKRGIDKAVAKVVESLRKQSQEVGSDFDKIEQVATISANNDETIGKLIAEAMAKVNNEGVITVEEAKGTETHVEVVEGMQFDRGYISAYFMTDPEKMEAQLEKPYILITDKKISTMKELMGVLEPVAQSGRSLLIIAEDVDGEALSALVVNKLRGTLKIAACKAPGFGDRRKEMLEDIAILTGATVISTDKGMKMEDTDLSMLGTADKVTLNKENTTIVDGAGKKEEIAARVAQIRSSIDKATSDYDKEKLQERLAKLAGGVAVLYVGAATEVEMKEKKDRVDDALAATRAAVEEGIVPGGGVAYIRATAALEGMKGANEDQTTGIQIVKRAIEEPLRQIVENAGGEGSVVVNKVKEGKDAFGYNARDDKYEDLLKAGIIDPTKVSRVALENAASIASMFLTTECVLA
;
A
#
# COMPACT_ATOMS: atom_id res chain seq x y z
N MET A 1 26.80 22.86 -9.18
CA MET A 1 26.19 24.14 -8.81
C MET A 1 26.62 24.46 -7.38
N ALA A 2 26.81 25.75 -7.04
CA ALA A 2 27.04 26.14 -5.65
C ALA A 2 25.75 25.86 -4.85
N LYS A 3 25.90 25.45 -3.59
CA LYS A 3 24.79 25.22 -2.66
C LYS A 3 24.55 26.47 -1.83
N ASP A 4 23.30 26.88 -1.67
CA ASP A 4 22.93 27.86 -0.63
C ASP A 4 22.76 27.12 0.70
N ILE A 5 23.22 27.73 1.79
CA ILE A 5 23.29 27.08 3.10
C ILE A 5 22.59 27.96 4.14
N LYS A 6 21.66 27.35 4.87
CA LYS A 6 20.95 27.96 5.99
C LYS A 6 21.19 27.18 7.27
N TYR A 7 21.22 27.90 8.40
CA TYR A 7 21.55 27.35 9.70
C TYR A 7 20.51 27.73 10.76
N ASN A 8 20.49 26.98 11.84
CA ASN A 8 19.76 27.29 13.08
C ASN A 8 18.27 27.58 12.86
N VAL A 9 17.78 28.68 13.42
CA VAL A 9 16.36 29.07 13.40
C VAL A 9 15.88 29.32 11.99
N GLU A 10 16.66 30.03 11.16
CA GLU A 10 16.28 30.35 9.77
C GLU A 10 16.02 29.08 8.95
N ALA A 11 16.91 28.09 9.05
CA ALA A 11 16.73 26.81 8.36
C ALA A 11 15.46 26.10 8.81
N ARG A 12 15.21 26.07 10.12
CA ARG A 12 14.03 25.40 10.68
C ARG A 12 12.71 26.09 10.35
N GLU A 13 12.69 27.42 10.31
CA GLU A 13 11.51 28.21 9.94
C GLU A 13 11.12 27.97 8.48
N LEU A 14 12.08 28.03 7.55
CA LEU A 14 11.82 27.76 6.13
C LEU A 14 11.34 26.31 5.89
N LEU A 15 12.00 25.33 6.50
CA LEU A 15 11.52 23.95 6.42
C LEU A 15 10.10 23.81 6.96
N LYS A 16 9.78 24.50 8.09
CA LYS A 16 8.44 24.44 8.70
C LYS A 16 7.36 25.04 7.81
N GLU A 17 7.67 26.11 7.06
CA GLU A 17 6.73 26.66 6.07
C GLU A 17 6.31 25.58 5.06
N GLY A 18 7.27 24.78 4.58
CA GLY A 18 6.99 23.68 3.67
C GLY A 18 6.16 22.56 4.31
N VAL A 19 6.50 22.19 5.55
CA VAL A 19 5.70 21.22 6.33
C VAL A 19 4.26 21.69 6.46
N ASP A 20 4.05 22.96 6.84
CA ASP A 20 2.71 23.51 7.04
C ASP A 20 1.95 23.64 5.73
N ALA A 21 2.60 24.08 4.66
CA ALA A 21 1.98 24.20 3.34
C ALA A 21 1.42 22.86 2.85
N LEU A 22 2.23 21.81 2.85
CA LEU A 22 1.78 20.48 2.45
C LEU A 22 0.72 19.92 3.40
N SER A 23 0.98 19.96 4.71
CA SER A 23 0.06 19.36 5.70
C SER A 23 -1.30 20.06 5.70
N ASN A 24 -1.35 21.39 5.50
CA ASN A 24 -2.61 22.12 5.41
C ASN A 24 -3.41 21.78 4.15
N ALA A 25 -2.74 21.45 3.04
CA ALA A 25 -3.41 20.99 1.84
C ALA A 25 -3.98 19.55 2.02
N VAL A 26 -3.26 18.69 2.74
CA VAL A 26 -3.66 17.29 2.93
C VAL A 26 -4.73 17.14 4.01
N LYS A 27 -4.60 17.80 5.17
CA LYS A 27 -5.47 17.57 6.35
C LYS A 27 -6.96 17.91 6.14
N VAL A 28 -7.28 18.73 5.12
CA VAL A 28 -8.68 19.08 4.80
C VAL A 28 -9.48 17.89 4.29
N THR A 29 -8.82 16.82 3.87
CA THR A 29 -9.44 15.58 3.38
C THR A 29 -9.85 14.62 4.50
N LEU A 30 -9.36 14.82 5.74
CA LEU A 30 -9.51 13.88 6.85
C LEU A 30 -10.95 13.80 7.37
N GLY A 31 -11.41 12.56 7.55
CA GLY A 31 -12.66 12.24 8.22
C GLY A 31 -13.91 12.32 7.31
N PRO A 32 -15.10 11.98 7.86
CA PRO A 32 -16.34 11.80 7.08
C PRO A 32 -16.84 13.10 6.43
N LYS A 33 -16.47 14.26 6.97
CA LYS A 33 -16.76 15.60 6.39
C LYS A 33 -15.52 16.25 5.76
N GLY A 34 -14.47 15.46 5.51
CA GLY A 34 -13.32 15.89 4.72
C GLY A 34 -13.72 16.30 3.30
N ARG A 35 -12.97 17.24 2.72
CA ARG A 35 -13.28 17.84 1.42
C ARG A 35 -12.29 17.41 0.35
N ASN A 36 -12.73 17.49 -0.90
CA ASN A 36 -11.88 17.25 -2.05
C ASN A 36 -10.83 18.35 -2.22
N VAL A 37 -9.67 17.97 -2.72
CA VAL A 37 -8.64 18.87 -3.25
C VAL A 37 -8.67 18.78 -4.77
N ILE A 38 -8.55 19.91 -5.44
CA ILE A 38 -8.46 20.00 -6.89
C ILE A 38 -6.99 20.26 -7.25
N ILE A 39 -6.45 19.41 -8.09
CA ILE A 39 -5.05 19.43 -8.52
C ILE A 39 -5.03 19.80 -10.00
N ASP A 40 -4.28 20.85 -10.35
CA ASP A 40 -4.05 21.22 -11.74
C ASP A 40 -3.15 20.19 -12.44
N LYS A 41 -3.48 19.84 -13.67
CA LYS A 41 -2.67 18.95 -14.50
C LYS A 41 -2.24 19.69 -15.77
N LYS A 42 -0.96 19.60 -16.11
CA LYS A 42 -0.40 20.24 -17.32
C LYS A 42 -1.12 19.84 -18.59
N PHE A 43 -1.73 18.66 -18.61
CA PHE A 43 -2.50 18.13 -19.74
C PHE A 43 -3.75 17.42 -19.20
N GLY A 44 -4.89 17.66 -19.84
CA GLY A 44 -6.16 17.04 -19.46
C GLY A 44 -6.99 17.87 -18.48
N ALA A 45 -7.98 17.24 -17.85
CA ALA A 45 -8.82 17.86 -16.83
C ALA A 45 -8.12 17.88 -15.48
N PRO A 46 -8.43 18.87 -14.60
CA PRO A 46 -7.96 18.85 -13.22
C PRO A 46 -8.35 17.55 -12.51
N GLN A 47 -7.45 17.03 -11.68
CA GLN A 47 -7.74 15.87 -10.85
C GLN A 47 -8.46 16.32 -9.57
N ILE A 48 -9.52 15.61 -9.21
CA ILE A 48 -10.25 15.80 -7.96
C ILE A 48 -9.99 14.57 -7.10
N THR A 49 -9.51 14.77 -5.87
CA THR A 49 -9.19 13.65 -4.98
C THR A 49 -9.40 14.02 -3.51
N LYS A 50 -9.61 13.00 -2.68
CA LYS A 50 -9.51 13.05 -1.21
C LYS A 50 -8.31 12.27 -0.69
N ASP A 51 -7.62 11.52 -1.54
CA ASP A 51 -6.46 10.75 -1.14
C ASP A 51 -5.30 11.65 -0.73
N GLY A 52 -4.83 11.44 0.52
CA GLY A 52 -3.79 12.25 1.12
C GLY A 52 -2.43 12.09 0.46
N VAL A 53 -2.06 10.90 0.00
CA VAL A 53 -0.76 10.69 -0.66
C VAL A 53 -0.74 11.31 -2.05
N THR A 54 -1.82 11.25 -2.79
CA THR A 54 -1.96 11.92 -4.09
C THR A 54 -1.81 13.43 -3.94
N VAL A 55 -2.48 14.04 -2.95
CA VAL A 55 -2.32 15.46 -2.66
C VAL A 55 -0.88 15.79 -2.27
N ALA A 56 -0.27 14.99 -1.38
CA ALA A 56 1.08 15.22 -0.90
C ALA A 56 2.14 15.16 -2.01
N LYS A 57 1.97 14.28 -2.99
CA LYS A 57 2.89 14.12 -4.14
C LYS A 57 2.89 15.33 -5.07
N GLU A 58 1.78 16.04 -5.18
CA GLU A 58 1.61 17.18 -6.10
C GLU A 58 2.01 18.54 -5.49
N VAL A 59 2.31 18.59 -4.18
CA VAL A 59 2.74 19.84 -3.54
C VAL A 59 4.21 20.10 -3.86
N GLU A 60 4.47 21.14 -4.66
CA GLU A 60 5.78 21.70 -4.95
C GLU A 60 5.78 23.20 -4.62
N LEU A 61 6.84 23.68 -3.96
CA LEU A 61 6.98 25.08 -3.56
C LEU A 61 8.15 25.72 -4.30
N GLU A 62 8.00 27.01 -4.62
CA GLU A 62 9.04 27.77 -5.34
C GLU A 62 10.32 27.94 -4.51
N ASP A 63 10.19 28.19 -3.19
CA ASP A 63 11.34 28.26 -2.31
C ASP A 63 11.93 26.87 -2.08
N ALA A 64 13.20 26.69 -2.42
CA ALA A 64 13.89 25.41 -2.35
C ALA A 64 13.99 24.84 -0.93
N PHE A 65 14.13 25.69 0.09
CA PHE A 65 14.21 25.25 1.49
C PHE A 65 12.84 24.84 2.02
N ALA A 66 11.81 25.65 1.76
CA ALA A 66 10.43 25.29 2.09
C ALA A 66 10.03 24.01 1.37
N ASN A 67 10.40 23.85 0.09
CA ASN A 67 10.12 22.65 -0.67
C ASN A 67 10.75 21.40 -0.06
N MET A 68 11.97 21.49 0.51
CA MET A 68 12.57 20.37 1.24
C MET A 68 11.73 19.97 2.48
N GLY A 69 11.17 20.95 3.21
CA GLY A 69 10.25 20.69 4.30
C GLY A 69 8.98 19.95 3.85
N ALA A 70 8.40 20.38 2.74
CA ALA A 70 7.28 19.69 2.11
C ALA A 70 7.65 18.26 1.69
N GLN A 71 8.82 18.06 1.07
CA GLN A 71 9.30 16.74 0.66
C GLN A 71 9.48 15.78 1.84
N MET A 72 9.92 16.24 3.00
CA MET A 72 10.01 15.41 4.21
C MET A 72 8.65 14.87 4.66
N VAL A 73 7.61 15.71 4.63
CA VAL A 73 6.25 15.26 4.98
C VAL A 73 5.63 14.42 3.86
N ARG A 74 5.95 14.71 2.60
CA ARG A 74 5.57 13.83 1.48
C ARG A 74 6.12 12.41 1.67
N GLU A 75 7.34 12.27 2.18
CA GLU A 75 7.93 10.96 2.50
C GLU A 75 7.12 10.23 3.59
N VAL A 76 6.62 10.96 4.60
CA VAL A 76 5.72 10.36 5.62
C VAL A 76 4.49 9.76 4.97
N ALA A 77 3.81 10.52 4.09
CA ALA A 77 2.60 10.05 3.40
C ALA A 77 2.90 8.86 2.49
N SER A 78 3.97 8.95 1.67
CA SER A 78 4.37 7.90 0.74
C SER A 78 4.74 6.61 1.48
N LYS A 79 5.57 6.70 2.53
CA LYS A 79 5.97 5.54 3.32
C LYS A 79 4.79 4.88 4.04
N THR A 80 3.85 5.67 4.53
CA THR A 80 2.63 5.14 5.16
C THR A 80 1.75 4.42 4.15
N ASN A 81 1.65 4.95 2.93
CA ASN A 81 0.96 4.27 1.83
C ASN A 81 1.62 2.94 1.48
N ASP A 82 2.95 2.91 1.35
CA ASP A 82 3.69 1.70 1.01
C ASP A 82 3.55 0.60 2.07
N ASP A 83 3.56 0.96 3.36
CA ASP A 83 3.56 0.02 4.48
C ASP A 83 2.14 -0.45 4.87
N ALA A 84 1.11 0.39 4.72
CA ALA A 84 -0.25 0.14 5.19
C ALA A 84 -1.36 0.37 4.14
N GLY A 85 -1.06 1.05 3.05
CA GLY A 85 -1.99 1.36 1.96
C GLY A 85 -3.10 2.36 2.31
N ASP A 86 -3.13 2.86 3.54
CA ASP A 86 -4.09 3.85 4.04
C ASP A 86 -3.46 4.65 5.20
N GLY A 87 -4.16 5.66 5.72
CA GLY A 87 -3.72 6.46 6.88
C GLY A 87 -2.73 7.56 6.55
N THR A 88 -2.52 7.88 5.29
CA THR A 88 -1.56 8.88 4.79
C THR A 88 -1.86 10.29 5.33
N THR A 89 -3.13 10.67 5.37
CA THR A 89 -3.59 11.95 5.94
C THR A 89 -3.37 11.99 7.46
N THR A 90 -3.68 10.92 8.18
CA THR A 90 -3.44 10.81 9.62
C THR A 90 -1.96 10.94 9.95
N ALA A 91 -1.09 10.27 9.19
CA ALA A 91 0.37 10.35 9.36
C ALA A 91 0.88 11.78 9.13
N THR A 92 0.38 12.46 8.10
CA THR A 92 0.71 13.87 7.80
C THR A 92 0.32 14.80 8.95
N VAL A 93 -0.90 14.64 9.50
CA VAL A 93 -1.39 15.43 10.65
C VAL A 93 -0.55 15.19 11.89
N LEU A 94 -0.20 13.95 12.17
CA LEU A 94 0.67 13.59 13.30
C LEU A 94 2.07 14.19 13.13
N ALA A 95 2.67 14.10 11.94
CA ALA A 95 3.99 14.66 11.66
C ALA A 95 4.00 16.19 11.85
N GLN A 96 3.00 16.90 11.28
CA GLN A 96 2.85 18.34 11.47
C GLN A 96 2.77 18.72 12.94
N SER A 97 1.98 17.98 13.72
CA SER A 97 1.81 18.25 15.15
C SER A 97 3.09 18.02 15.94
N ILE A 98 3.78 16.89 15.72
CA ILE A 98 5.04 16.58 16.41
C ILE A 98 6.11 17.64 16.07
N ILE A 99 6.26 17.99 14.79
CA ILE A 99 7.19 19.03 14.35
C ILE A 99 6.84 20.38 14.95
N GLY A 100 5.57 20.79 14.86
CA GLY A 100 5.13 22.10 15.34
C GLY A 100 5.31 22.30 16.85
N VAL A 101 4.98 21.29 17.67
CA VAL A 101 5.16 21.34 19.12
C VAL A 101 6.65 21.16 19.48
N GLY A 102 7.35 20.25 18.79
CA GLY A 102 8.76 19.99 19.00
C GLY A 102 9.65 21.21 18.73
N LEU A 103 9.41 21.93 17.63
CA LEU A 103 10.17 23.14 17.29
C LEU A 103 10.05 24.25 18.33
N LYS A 104 8.87 24.42 18.93
CA LYS A 104 8.69 25.41 20.02
C LYS A 104 9.60 25.08 21.19
N ASN A 105 9.79 23.81 21.52
CA ASN A 105 10.66 23.38 22.60
C ASN A 105 12.15 23.49 22.22
N VAL A 106 12.53 23.17 20.98
CA VAL A 106 13.90 23.37 20.47
C VAL A 106 14.28 24.84 20.50
N THR A 107 13.36 25.72 20.05
CA THR A 107 13.57 27.18 20.10
C THR A 107 13.69 27.70 21.54
N ALA A 108 12.99 27.07 22.48
CA ALA A 108 13.10 27.36 23.92
C ALA A 108 14.36 26.81 24.57
N GLY A 109 15.23 26.11 23.84
CA GLY A 109 16.53 25.62 24.30
C GLY A 109 16.58 24.15 24.72
N ALA A 110 15.52 23.38 24.50
CA ALA A 110 15.54 21.94 24.75
C ALA A 110 16.52 21.23 23.79
N ASN A 111 17.22 20.21 24.28
CA ASN A 111 18.14 19.41 23.48
C ASN A 111 17.37 18.53 22.47
N PRO A 112 17.56 18.76 21.14
CA PRO A 112 16.80 18.02 20.13
C PRO A 112 17.02 16.50 20.17
N MET A 113 18.24 16.05 20.52
CA MET A 113 18.56 14.62 20.60
C MET A 113 17.86 13.95 21.80
N ASP A 114 17.68 14.65 22.90
CA ASP A 114 16.93 14.14 24.04
C ASP A 114 15.43 14.21 23.82
N LEU A 115 14.92 15.26 23.14
CA LEU A 115 13.54 15.29 22.66
C LEU A 115 13.24 14.06 21.80
N LYS A 116 14.12 13.76 20.83
CA LYS A 116 13.98 12.56 19.99
C LYS A 116 13.90 11.27 20.82
N ARG A 117 14.81 11.09 21.79
CA ARG A 117 14.80 9.89 22.66
C ARG A 117 13.48 9.78 23.45
N GLY A 118 12.93 10.90 23.87
CA GLY A 118 11.63 10.96 24.55
C GLY A 118 10.48 10.60 23.59
N ILE A 119 10.49 11.13 22.37
CA ILE A 119 9.53 10.81 21.32
C ILE A 119 9.56 9.30 21.01
N ASP A 120 10.74 8.73 20.76
CA ASP A 120 10.91 7.32 20.44
C ASP A 120 10.33 6.41 21.55
N LYS A 121 10.58 6.74 22.82
CA LYS A 121 10.02 6.00 23.98
C LYS A 121 8.50 6.10 24.03
N ALA A 122 7.94 7.28 23.80
CA ALA A 122 6.50 7.51 23.84
C ALA A 122 5.79 6.76 22.70
N VAL A 123 6.33 6.83 21.49
CA VAL A 123 5.79 6.11 20.31
C VAL A 123 5.75 4.61 20.56
N ALA A 124 6.85 4.01 21.04
CA ALA A 124 6.88 2.59 21.38
C ALA A 124 5.76 2.21 22.38
N LYS A 125 5.50 3.09 23.36
CA LYS A 125 4.47 2.85 24.39
C LYS A 125 3.05 3.00 23.83
N VAL A 126 2.82 3.97 22.95
CA VAL A 126 1.54 4.15 22.26
C VAL A 126 1.26 2.94 21.35
N VAL A 127 2.25 2.49 20.58
CA VAL A 127 2.13 1.29 19.73
C VAL A 127 1.78 0.04 20.54
N GLU A 128 2.43 -0.17 21.69
CA GLU A 128 2.07 -1.24 22.61
C GLU A 128 0.61 -1.13 23.07
N SER A 129 0.14 0.09 23.36
CA SER A 129 -1.24 0.36 23.76
C SER A 129 -2.23 0.09 22.62
N LEU A 130 -1.92 0.52 21.38
CA LEU A 130 -2.76 0.24 20.21
C LEU A 130 -2.91 -1.26 19.97
N ARG A 131 -1.82 -2.02 20.04
CA ARG A 131 -1.85 -3.49 19.92
C ARG A 131 -2.70 -4.15 21.01
N LYS A 132 -2.67 -3.64 22.24
CA LYS A 132 -3.53 -4.14 23.34
C LYS A 132 -5.01 -3.82 23.15
N GLN A 133 -5.35 -2.74 22.48
CA GLN A 133 -6.72 -2.36 22.13
C GLN A 133 -7.26 -3.14 20.93
N SER A 134 -6.37 -3.73 20.14
CA SER A 134 -6.72 -4.41 18.89
C SER A 134 -7.63 -5.60 19.13
N GLN A 135 -8.65 -5.72 18.29
CA GLN A 135 -9.55 -6.85 18.20
C GLN A 135 -9.36 -7.55 16.87
N GLU A 136 -9.17 -8.87 16.88
CA GLU A 136 -9.05 -9.66 15.66
C GLU A 136 -10.34 -9.59 14.84
N VAL A 137 -10.18 -9.48 13.52
CA VAL A 137 -11.28 -9.49 12.56
C VAL A 137 -11.58 -10.93 12.12
N GLY A 138 -10.52 -11.73 11.87
CA GLY A 138 -10.66 -13.10 11.39
C GLY A 138 -11.49 -13.17 10.10
N SER A 139 -12.51 -14.01 10.09
CA SER A 139 -13.48 -14.17 8.99
C SER A 139 -14.83 -13.51 9.28
N ASP A 140 -14.85 -12.46 10.09
CA ASP A 140 -16.05 -11.67 10.35
C ASP A 140 -16.28 -10.66 9.21
N PHE A 141 -17.08 -11.05 8.23
CA PHE A 141 -17.36 -10.25 7.04
C PHE A 141 -18.11 -8.96 7.35
N ASP A 142 -18.86 -8.87 8.43
CA ASP A 142 -19.52 -7.63 8.85
C ASP A 142 -18.48 -6.58 9.29
N LYS A 143 -17.43 -7.00 10.01
CA LYS A 143 -16.31 -6.12 10.36
C LYS A 143 -15.50 -5.74 9.13
N ILE A 144 -15.27 -6.64 8.19
CA ILE A 144 -14.61 -6.38 6.91
C ILE A 144 -15.38 -5.31 6.13
N GLU A 145 -16.71 -5.44 6.01
CA GLU A 145 -17.58 -4.46 5.37
C GLU A 145 -17.49 -3.09 6.06
N GLN A 146 -17.49 -3.06 7.39
CA GLN A 146 -17.37 -1.82 8.16
C GLN A 146 -16.04 -1.12 7.92
N VAL A 147 -14.91 -1.83 7.96
CA VAL A 147 -13.58 -1.27 7.67
C VAL A 147 -13.56 -0.69 6.27
N ALA A 148 -13.98 -1.47 5.28
CA ALA A 148 -14.00 -1.05 3.88
C ALA A 148 -14.91 0.16 3.66
N THR A 149 -16.08 0.20 4.31
CA THR A 149 -17.02 1.32 4.24
C THR A 149 -16.38 2.60 4.81
N ILE A 150 -15.74 2.54 5.97
CA ILE A 150 -15.10 3.70 6.60
C ILE A 150 -13.96 4.22 5.74
N SER A 151 -13.06 3.37 5.27
CA SER A 151 -11.94 3.76 4.41
C SER A 151 -12.42 4.27 3.04
N ALA A 152 -13.53 3.75 2.52
CA ALA A 152 -14.20 4.28 1.32
C ALA A 152 -15.02 5.57 1.55
N ASN A 153 -14.70 6.37 2.57
CA ASN A 153 -15.44 7.59 2.91
C ASN A 153 -16.94 7.38 3.20
N ASN A 154 -17.29 6.32 3.90
CA ASN A 154 -18.65 5.87 4.23
C ASN A 154 -19.50 5.45 3.00
N ASP A 155 -18.87 4.95 1.95
CA ASP A 155 -19.56 4.34 0.82
C ASP A 155 -19.86 2.86 1.13
N GLU A 156 -21.09 2.59 1.58
CA GLU A 156 -21.55 1.24 1.91
C GLU A 156 -21.58 0.30 0.69
N THR A 157 -21.71 0.84 -0.51
CA THR A 157 -21.69 0.04 -1.74
C THR A 157 -20.31 -0.56 -1.98
N ILE A 158 -19.27 0.24 -1.82
CA ILE A 158 -17.87 -0.20 -1.91
C ILE A 158 -17.57 -1.20 -0.79
N GLY A 159 -18.00 -0.89 0.46
CA GLY A 159 -17.81 -1.78 1.60
C GLY A 159 -18.36 -3.19 1.35
N LYS A 160 -19.59 -3.29 0.88
CA LYS A 160 -20.26 -4.57 0.55
C LYS A 160 -19.54 -5.33 -0.55
N LEU A 161 -19.12 -4.64 -1.62
CA LEU A 161 -18.41 -5.27 -2.74
C LEU A 161 -17.05 -5.84 -2.32
N ILE A 162 -16.32 -5.13 -1.45
CA ILE A 162 -15.04 -5.64 -0.92
C ILE A 162 -15.26 -6.85 -0.01
N ALA A 163 -16.25 -6.80 0.89
CA ALA A 163 -16.59 -7.94 1.73
C ALA A 163 -17.03 -9.16 0.90
N GLU A 164 -17.83 -8.94 -0.15
CA GLU A 164 -18.21 -9.99 -1.11
C GLU A 164 -17.00 -10.57 -1.85
N ALA A 165 -16.08 -9.72 -2.31
CA ALA A 165 -14.84 -10.14 -2.95
C ALA A 165 -13.99 -11.01 -2.02
N MET A 166 -13.79 -10.56 -0.77
CA MET A 166 -13.06 -11.30 0.26
C MET A 166 -13.70 -12.67 0.56
N ALA A 167 -15.03 -12.70 0.64
CA ALA A 167 -15.78 -13.95 0.87
C ALA A 167 -15.62 -14.95 -0.27
N LYS A 168 -15.54 -14.47 -1.52
CA LYS A 168 -15.42 -15.34 -2.71
C LYS A 168 -14.03 -15.96 -2.86
N VAL A 169 -12.96 -15.24 -2.48
CA VAL A 169 -11.57 -15.70 -2.68
C VAL A 169 -10.91 -16.19 -1.39
N ASN A 170 -11.60 -16.16 -0.24
CA ASN A 170 -11.09 -16.43 1.09
C ASN A 170 -9.97 -15.45 1.53
N ASN A 171 -9.49 -15.60 2.76
CA ASN A 171 -8.52 -14.67 3.36
C ASN A 171 -7.14 -14.63 2.65
N GLU A 172 -6.81 -15.66 1.89
CA GLU A 172 -5.55 -15.76 1.13
C GLU A 172 -5.71 -15.41 -0.35
N GLY A 173 -6.93 -15.13 -0.79
CA GLY A 173 -7.24 -14.81 -2.18
C GLY A 173 -6.80 -13.41 -2.57
N VAL A 174 -6.53 -13.24 -3.86
CA VAL A 174 -6.10 -11.96 -4.44
C VAL A 174 -7.32 -11.19 -4.92
N ILE A 175 -7.36 -9.90 -4.58
CA ILE A 175 -8.34 -8.95 -5.12
C ILE A 175 -7.58 -7.89 -5.89
N THR A 176 -7.98 -7.66 -7.13
CA THR A 176 -7.46 -6.59 -8.00
C THR A 176 -8.58 -5.61 -8.33
N VAL A 177 -8.21 -4.36 -8.62
CA VAL A 177 -9.15 -3.30 -8.96
C VAL A 177 -8.93 -2.87 -10.40
N GLU A 178 -9.97 -2.99 -11.23
CA GLU A 178 -9.93 -2.69 -12.65
C GLU A 178 -11.03 -1.71 -13.04
N GLU A 179 -10.88 -1.07 -14.19
CA GLU A 179 -11.91 -0.20 -14.75
C GLU A 179 -13.00 -1.00 -15.46
N ALA A 180 -14.24 -0.76 -15.10
CA ALA A 180 -15.38 -1.34 -15.81
C ALA A 180 -15.56 -0.68 -17.18
N LYS A 181 -16.05 -1.44 -18.14
CA LYS A 181 -16.43 -0.90 -19.47
C LYS A 181 -17.71 -0.06 -19.42
N GLY A 182 -18.43 -0.08 -18.31
CA GLY A 182 -19.69 0.62 -18.09
C GLY A 182 -19.69 1.42 -16.80
N THR A 183 -20.88 1.88 -16.39
CA THR A 183 -21.06 2.72 -15.19
C THR A 183 -21.27 1.92 -13.91
N GLU A 184 -21.49 0.61 -14.02
CA GLU A 184 -21.80 -0.26 -12.89
C GLU A 184 -20.53 -0.85 -12.29
N THR A 185 -20.41 -0.77 -10.95
CA THR A 185 -19.33 -1.39 -10.19
C THR A 185 -19.76 -2.78 -9.74
N HIS A 186 -18.95 -3.80 -10.02
CA HIS A 186 -19.26 -5.21 -9.71
C HIS A 186 -18.00 -6.02 -9.42
N VAL A 187 -18.17 -7.24 -8.90
CA VAL A 187 -17.10 -8.19 -8.60
C VAL A 187 -17.26 -9.45 -9.42
N GLU A 188 -16.21 -9.83 -10.12
CA GLU A 188 -16.09 -11.12 -10.81
C GLU A 188 -14.92 -11.93 -10.22
N VAL A 189 -15.06 -13.26 -10.20
CA VAL A 189 -13.95 -14.16 -9.86
C VAL A 189 -13.50 -14.84 -11.12
N VAL A 190 -12.21 -14.71 -11.42
CA VAL A 190 -11.57 -15.26 -12.61
C VAL A 190 -10.45 -16.21 -12.23
N GLU A 191 -10.05 -17.07 -13.18
CA GLU A 191 -8.86 -17.89 -13.02
C GLU A 191 -7.61 -17.00 -12.92
N GLY A 192 -6.80 -17.20 -11.91
CA GLY A 192 -5.61 -16.36 -11.71
C GLY A 192 -4.83 -16.74 -10.47
N MET A 193 -3.66 -16.13 -10.31
CA MET A 193 -2.86 -16.29 -9.10
C MET A 193 -1.92 -15.12 -8.87
N GLN A 194 -1.48 -14.96 -7.62
CA GLN A 194 -0.37 -14.08 -7.26
C GLN A 194 0.77 -14.89 -6.66
N PHE A 195 2.00 -14.46 -6.94
CA PHE A 195 3.20 -15.00 -6.30
C PHE A 195 4.17 -13.90 -5.92
N ASP A 196 4.98 -14.16 -4.90
CA ASP A 196 5.90 -13.25 -4.21
C ASP A 196 7.22 -13.04 -4.99
N ARG A 197 7.12 -12.56 -6.22
CA ARG A 197 8.25 -12.09 -7.04
C ARG A 197 7.80 -10.91 -7.88
N GLY A 198 8.42 -9.77 -7.67
CA GLY A 198 8.16 -8.57 -8.47
C GLY A 198 9.09 -8.46 -9.68
N TYR A 199 9.04 -7.34 -10.37
CA TYR A 199 9.88 -7.08 -11.54
C TYR A 199 11.36 -7.09 -11.17
N ILE A 200 12.21 -7.63 -12.06
CA ILE A 200 13.67 -7.68 -11.88
C ILE A 200 14.28 -6.28 -11.95
N SER A 201 13.68 -5.36 -12.70
CA SER A 201 14.17 -4.00 -12.90
C SER A 201 13.02 -2.99 -12.87
N ALA A 202 13.21 -1.89 -12.14
CA ALA A 202 12.27 -0.78 -12.10
C ALA A 202 12.04 -0.12 -13.47
N TYR A 203 12.96 -0.30 -14.42
CA TYR A 203 12.78 0.17 -15.79
C TYR A 203 11.65 -0.55 -16.55
N PHE A 204 11.14 -1.67 -16.05
CA PHE A 204 9.97 -2.35 -16.62
C PHE A 204 8.64 -1.70 -16.24
N MET A 205 8.59 -0.81 -15.27
CA MET A 205 7.36 -0.10 -14.89
C MET A 205 6.70 0.59 -16.09
N THR A 206 5.39 0.48 -16.14
CA THR A 206 4.52 1.19 -17.11
C THR A 206 3.76 2.31 -16.44
N ASP A 207 3.51 2.17 -15.13
CA ASP A 207 2.89 3.16 -14.27
C ASP A 207 3.86 3.56 -13.15
N PRO A 208 4.57 4.70 -13.28
CA PRO A 208 5.50 5.16 -12.26
C PRO A 208 4.81 5.65 -10.97
N GLU A 209 3.54 6.09 -11.03
CA GLU A 209 2.81 6.58 -9.86
C GLU A 209 2.49 5.43 -8.91
N LYS A 210 2.08 4.29 -9.46
CA LYS A 210 1.80 3.05 -8.71
C LYS A 210 3.03 2.15 -8.55
N MET A 211 4.15 2.48 -9.19
CA MET A 211 5.37 1.67 -9.25
C MET A 211 5.09 0.25 -9.80
N GLU A 212 4.25 0.15 -10.82
CA GLU A 212 3.79 -1.11 -11.41
C GLU A 212 4.16 -1.24 -12.88
N ALA A 213 4.38 -2.48 -13.31
CA ALA A 213 4.40 -2.88 -14.71
C ALA A 213 3.09 -3.60 -15.03
N GLN A 214 2.23 -3.00 -15.84
CA GLN A 214 0.95 -3.56 -16.26
C GLN A 214 1.07 -4.02 -17.70
N LEU A 215 0.74 -5.26 -17.98
CA LEU A 215 0.81 -5.91 -19.30
C LEU A 215 -0.59 -6.41 -19.68
N GLU A 216 -1.13 -5.84 -20.74
CA GLU A 216 -2.43 -6.25 -21.31
C GLU A 216 -2.23 -7.38 -22.30
N LYS A 217 -3.01 -8.44 -22.15
CA LYS A 217 -3.01 -9.65 -23.00
C LYS A 217 -1.61 -10.16 -23.35
N PRO A 218 -0.71 -10.28 -22.34
CA PRO A 218 0.68 -10.65 -22.61
C PRO A 218 0.81 -12.08 -23.11
N TYR A 219 1.89 -12.33 -23.87
CA TYR A 219 2.51 -13.65 -23.90
C TYR A 219 3.29 -13.88 -22.61
N ILE A 220 3.36 -15.13 -22.15
CA ILE A 220 4.04 -15.50 -20.92
C ILE A 220 5.04 -16.62 -21.22
N LEU A 221 6.32 -16.29 -21.12
CA LEU A 221 7.43 -17.24 -21.25
C LEU A 221 7.81 -17.74 -19.86
N ILE A 222 7.84 -19.04 -19.68
CA ILE A 222 8.17 -19.69 -18.39
C ILE A 222 9.36 -20.61 -18.55
N THR A 223 10.41 -20.40 -17.75
CA THR A 223 11.60 -21.28 -17.74
C THR A 223 12.20 -21.43 -16.36
N ASP A 224 12.75 -22.58 -16.09
CA ASP A 224 13.53 -22.87 -14.87
C ASP A 224 15.01 -22.45 -15.01
N LYS A 225 15.39 -21.85 -16.14
CA LYS A 225 16.76 -21.42 -16.42
C LYS A 225 16.98 -19.96 -16.08
N LYS A 226 18.23 -19.63 -15.83
CA LYS A 226 18.75 -18.28 -15.89
C LYS A 226 19.00 -17.86 -17.34
N ILE A 227 18.62 -16.65 -17.68
CA ILE A 227 18.78 -16.06 -19.01
C ILE A 227 19.80 -14.92 -18.92
N SER A 228 20.93 -15.06 -19.61
CA SER A 228 22.03 -14.08 -19.54
C SER A 228 22.38 -13.46 -20.89
N THR A 229 22.02 -14.12 -22.02
CA THR A 229 22.35 -13.65 -23.38
C THR A 229 21.10 -13.41 -24.20
N MET A 230 21.18 -12.42 -25.13
CA MET A 230 20.07 -12.13 -26.05
C MET A 230 19.81 -13.27 -27.04
N LYS A 231 20.84 -14.04 -27.39
CA LYS A 231 20.71 -15.15 -28.32
C LYS A 231 19.68 -16.17 -27.87
N GLU A 232 19.58 -16.42 -26.58
CA GLU A 232 18.62 -17.34 -25.98
C GLU A 232 17.16 -16.92 -26.20
N LEU A 233 16.91 -15.61 -26.32
CA LEU A 233 15.57 -15.03 -26.41
C LEU A 233 15.14 -14.69 -27.86
N MET A 234 16.04 -14.71 -28.84
CA MET A 234 15.74 -14.24 -30.20
C MET A 234 14.57 -14.96 -30.85
N GLY A 235 14.46 -16.28 -30.64
CA GLY A 235 13.34 -17.09 -31.15
C GLY A 235 11.96 -16.66 -30.67
N VAL A 236 11.89 -16.04 -29.50
CA VAL A 236 10.64 -15.54 -28.90
C VAL A 236 10.45 -14.04 -29.17
N LEU A 237 11.50 -13.22 -29.02
CA LEU A 237 11.38 -11.77 -29.09
C LEU A 237 10.99 -11.25 -30.46
N GLU A 238 11.51 -11.84 -31.54
CA GLU A 238 11.17 -11.41 -32.93
C GLU A 238 9.68 -11.62 -33.26
N PRO A 239 9.09 -12.82 -33.02
CA PRO A 239 7.66 -13.01 -33.24
C PRO A 239 6.77 -12.18 -32.33
N VAL A 240 7.18 -11.99 -31.05
CA VAL A 240 6.45 -11.14 -30.10
C VAL A 240 6.45 -9.68 -30.55
N ALA A 241 7.61 -9.15 -30.97
CA ALA A 241 7.72 -7.79 -31.51
C ALA A 241 6.83 -7.58 -32.75
N GLN A 242 6.81 -8.57 -33.67
CA GLN A 242 5.95 -8.52 -34.85
C GLN A 242 4.45 -8.56 -34.51
N SER A 243 4.07 -9.26 -33.42
CA SER A 243 2.68 -9.33 -32.95
C SER A 243 2.18 -8.03 -32.31
N GLY A 244 3.09 -7.17 -31.83
CA GLY A 244 2.78 -5.96 -31.06
C GLY A 244 2.24 -6.21 -29.65
N ARG A 245 2.14 -7.47 -29.23
CA ARG A 245 1.69 -7.85 -27.87
C ARG A 245 2.79 -7.71 -26.83
N SER A 246 2.37 -7.60 -25.59
CA SER A 246 3.28 -7.57 -24.43
C SER A 246 3.86 -8.97 -24.15
N LEU A 247 5.03 -9.03 -23.52
CA LEU A 247 5.67 -10.27 -23.08
C LEU A 247 6.02 -10.19 -21.59
N LEU A 248 5.62 -11.19 -20.82
CA LEU A 248 6.15 -11.47 -19.50
C LEU A 248 7.17 -12.61 -19.59
N ILE A 249 8.33 -12.43 -18.98
CA ILE A 249 9.33 -13.49 -18.79
C ILE A 249 9.36 -13.89 -17.31
N ILE A 250 9.09 -15.16 -17.02
CA ILE A 250 9.27 -15.78 -15.71
C ILE A 250 10.42 -16.77 -15.82
N ALA A 251 11.56 -16.43 -15.22
CA ALA A 251 12.79 -17.22 -15.31
C ALA A 251 13.44 -17.38 -13.93
N GLU A 252 14.38 -18.31 -13.79
CA GLU A 252 15.18 -18.39 -12.55
C GLU A 252 15.83 -17.05 -12.23
N ASP A 253 16.44 -16.43 -13.22
CA ASP A 253 16.94 -15.05 -13.19
C ASP A 253 17.07 -14.52 -14.63
N VAL A 254 17.09 -13.20 -14.79
CA VAL A 254 17.46 -12.55 -16.05
C VAL A 254 18.52 -11.51 -15.72
N ASP A 255 19.72 -11.64 -16.29
CA ASP A 255 20.82 -10.71 -16.01
C ASP A 255 21.69 -10.39 -17.23
N GLY A 256 22.81 -9.74 -16.98
CA GLY A 256 23.86 -9.48 -17.96
C GLY A 256 23.37 -8.76 -19.22
N GLU A 257 23.77 -9.30 -20.37
CA GLU A 257 23.43 -8.77 -21.70
C GLU A 257 21.92 -8.84 -21.95
N ALA A 258 21.26 -9.94 -21.56
CA ALA A 258 19.83 -10.13 -21.77
C ALA A 258 19.02 -9.04 -21.05
N LEU A 259 19.23 -8.81 -19.76
CA LEU A 259 18.52 -7.78 -19.00
C LEU A 259 18.74 -6.39 -19.59
N SER A 260 20.00 -6.05 -19.91
CA SER A 260 20.35 -4.74 -20.47
C SER A 260 19.64 -4.49 -21.81
N ALA A 261 19.61 -5.49 -22.68
CA ALA A 261 18.96 -5.39 -23.98
C ALA A 261 17.44 -5.31 -23.87
N LEU A 262 16.80 -6.08 -22.96
CA LEU A 262 15.36 -6.00 -22.71
C LEU A 262 14.95 -4.61 -22.20
N VAL A 263 15.70 -4.05 -21.24
CA VAL A 263 15.46 -2.69 -20.71
C VAL A 263 15.61 -1.64 -21.82
N VAL A 264 16.67 -1.70 -22.63
CA VAL A 264 16.88 -0.73 -23.73
C VAL A 264 15.76 -0.80 -24.76
N ASN A 265 15.33 -2.01 -25.16
CA ASN A 265 14.25 -2.17 -26.14
C ASN A 265 12.89 -1.71 -25.58
N LYS A 266 12.63 -1.94 -24.27
CA LYS A 266 11.45 -1.40 -23.58
C LYS A 266 11.46 0.13 -23.57
N LEU A 267 12.59 0.75 -23.20
CA LEU A 267 12.73 2.22 -23.16
C LEU A 267 12.60 2.86 -24.54
N ARG A 268 13.04 2.17 -25.60
CA ARG A 268 12.85 2.61 -26.99
C ARG A 268 11.43 2.40 -27.50
N GLY A 269 10.56 1.73 -26.75
CA GLY A 269 9.20 1.39 -27.18
C GLY A 269 9.11 0.28 -28.23
N THR A 270 10.22 -0.41 -28.51
CA THR A 270 10.27 -1.50 -29.49
C THR A 270 9.60 -2.76 -28.95
N LEU A 271 9.71 -3.00 -27.64
CA LEU A 271 9.11 -4.13 -26.93
C LEU A 271 8.30 -3.64 -25.74
N LYS A 272 7.13 -4.22 -25.55
CA LYS A 272 6.33 -4.10 -24.31
C LYS A 272 6.63 -5.33 -23.46
N ILE A 273 7.56 -5.20 -22.51
CA ILE A 273 8.09 -6.35 -21.80
C ILE A 273 8.30 -6.07 -20.31
N ALA A 274 8.11 -7.10 -19.51
CA ALA A 274 8.57 -7.17 -18.12
C ALA A 274 9.15 -8.56 -17.84
N ALA A 275 10.00 -8.64 -16.83
CA ALA A 275 10.58 -9.89 -16.36
C ALA A 275 10.55 -9.97 -14.83
N CYS A 276 10.24 -11.14 -14.31
CA CYS A 276 10.31 -11.47 -12.88
C CYS A 276 11.06 -12.79 -12.66
N LYS A 277 11.51 -12.96 -11.41
CA LYS A 277 12.12 -14.24 -11.01
C LYS A 277 11.04 -15.28 -10.77
N ALA A 278 11.36 -16.53 -11.08
CA ALA A 278 10.52 -17.67 -10.75
C ALA A 278 10.32 -17.80 -9.22
N PRO A 279 9.09 -18.05 -8.76
CA PRO A 279 8.82 -18.25 -7.34
C PRO A 279 9.43 -19.54 -6.80
N GLY A 280 9.76 -19.57 -5.50
CA GLY A 280 10.33 -20.72 -4.83
C GLY A 280 11.79 -21.04 -5.18
N PHE A 281 12.28 -22.17 -4.69
CA PHE A 281 13.66 -22.66 -4.88
C PHE A 281 13.66 -24.18 -5.11
N GLY A 282 14.66 -24.68 -5.84
CA GLY A 282 14.83 -26.11 -6.09
C GLY A 282 13.60 -26.76 -6.72
N ASP A 283 13.20 -27.95 -6.23
CA ASP A 283 12.05 -28.68 -6.77
C ASP A 283 10.72 -27.95 -6.59
N ARG A 284 10.57 -27.14 -5.53
CA ARG A 284 9.38 -26.30 -5.35
C ARG A 284 9.24 -25.26 -6.46
N ARG A 285 10.34 -24.68 -6.92
CA ARG A 285 10.31 -23.76 -8.07
C ARG A 285 9.73 -24.44 -9.30
N LYS A 286 10.18 -25.66 -9.60
CA LYS A 286 9.68 -26.45 -10.74
C LYS A 286 8.18 -26.68 -10.64
N GLU A 287 7.71 -27.07 -9.46
CA GLU A 287 6.29 -27.31 -9.20
C GLU A 287 5.44 -26.03 -9.33
N MET A 288 5.94 -24.89 -8.84
CA MET A 288 5.23 -23.61 -8.96
C MET A 288 5.24 -23.11 -10.42
N LEU A 289 6.32 -23.31 -11.17
CA LEU A 289 6.35 -22.99 -12.60
C LEU A 289 5.36 -23.83 -13.41
N GLU A 290 5.18 -25.12 -13.06
CA GLU A 290 4.16 -25.97 -13.68
C GLU A 290 2.73 -25.48 -13.34
N ASP A 291 2.49 -25.04 -12.09
CA ASP A 291 1.20 -24.48 -11.71
C ASP A 291 0.87 -23.22 -12.52
N ILE A 292 1.84 -22.32 -12.70
CA ILE A 292 1.70 -21.11 -13.52
C ILE A 292 1.50 -21.48 -15.00
N ALA A 293 2.23 -22.47 -15.49
CA ALA A 293 2.11 -22.94 -16.87
C ALA A 293 0.71 -23.50 -17.15
N ILE A 294 0.18 -24.32 -16.26
CA ILE A 294 -1.18 -24.88 -16.38
C ILE A 294 -2.22 -23.76 -16.34
N LEU A 295 -2.05 -22.76 -15.44
CA LEU A 295 -2.94 -21.62 -15.32
C LEU A 295 -2.99 -20.77 -16.60
N THR A 296 -1.86 -20.59 -17.27
CA THR A 296 -1.70 -19.70 -18.42
C THR A 296 -1.74 -20.41 -19.78
N GLY A 297 -1.76 -21.75 -19.78
CA GLY A 297 -1.66 -22.55 -20.99
C GLY A 297 -0.25 -22.57 -21.58
N ALA A 298 0.78 -22.27 -20.79
CA ALA A 298 2.18 -22.28 -21.21
C ALA A 298 2.81 -23.67 -21.13
N THR A 299 3.99 -23.78 -21.73
CA THR A 299 4.92 -24.92 -21.53
C THR A 299 6.13 -24.41 -20.76
N VAL A 300 6.51 -25.09 -19.66
CA VAL A 300 7.75 -24.76 -18.93
C VAL A 300 8.95 -25.22 -19.77
N ILE A 301 9.76 -24.27 -20.18
CA ILE A 301 11.00 -24.56 -20.92
C ILE A 301 12.08 -24.97 -19.92
N SER A 302 12.38 -26.26 -19.90
CA SER A 302 13.32 -26.86 -18.93
C SER A 302 14.36 -27.75 -19.61
N THR A 303 15.60 -27.64 -19.12
CA THR A 303 16.69 -28.57 -19.54
C THR A 303 16.42 -30.00 -19.13
N ASP A 304 15.78 -30.21 -18.00
CA ASP A 304 15.44 -31.54 -17.52
C ASP A 304 14.48 -32.28 -18.48
N LYS A 305 13.69 -31.48 -19.22
CA LYS A 305 12.82 -31.96 -20.31
C LYS A 305 13.52 -32.02 -21.67
N GLY A 306 14.83 -31.73 -21.73
CA GLY A 306 15.61 -31.72 -22.98
C GLY A 306 15.32 -30.52 -23.89
N MET A 307 14.64 -29.47 -23.37
CA MET A 307 14.25 -28.28 -24.16
C MET A 307 15.35 -27.22 -24.15
N LYS A 308 15.49 -26.50 -25.26
CA LYS A 308 16.40 -25.36 -25.38
C LYS A 308 15.63 -24.07 -25.56
N MET A 309 16.13 -22.98 -24.97
CA MET A 309 15.51 -21.66 -25.10
C MET A 309 15.46 -21.16 -26.54
N GLU A 310 16.51 -21.46 -27.34
CA GLU A 310 16.61 -21.04 -28.74
C GLU A 310 15.54 -21.69 -29.65
N ASP A 311 14.99 -22.85 -29.22
CA ASP A 311 13.97 -23.60 -29.97
C ASP A 311 12.53 -23.24 -29.51
N THR A 312 12.38 -22.24 -28.66
CA THR A 312 11.07 -21.80 -28.14
C THR A 312 10.33 -20.97 -29.17
N ASP A 313 9.06 -21.31 -29.40
CA ASP A 313 8.15 -20.59 -30.28
C ASP A 313 6.90 -20.07 -29.56
N LEU A 314 6.06 -19.29 -30.27
CA LEU A 314 4.85 -18.69 -29.70
C LEU A 314 3.84 -19.72 -29.18
N SER A 315 3.83 -20.94 -29.69
CA SER A 315 2.88 -21.98 -29.27
C SER A 315 3.18 -22.52 -27.88
N MET A 316 4.41 -22.34 -27.42
CA MET A 316 4.85 -22.73 -26.07
C MET A 316 4.59 -21.65 -25.02
N LEU A 317 4.24 -20.44 -25.45
CA LEU A 317 3.95 -19.31 -24.56
C LEU A 317 2.53 -19.39 -24.04
N GLY A 318 2.37 -19.10 -22.74
CA GLY A 318 1.07 -18.88 -22.15
C GLY A 318 0.51 -17.50 -22.46
N THR A 319 -0.73 -17.28 -22.06
CA THR A 319 -1.39 -15.97 -22.13
C THR A 319 -2.29 -15.75 -20.91
N ALA A 320 -2.61 -14.49 -20.64
CA ALA A 320 -3.59 -14.08 -19.65
C ALA A 320 -4.28 -12.81 -20.14
N ASP A 321 -5.39 -12.39 -19.54
CA ASP A 321 -6.00 -11.11 -19.90
C ASP A 321 -5.15 -9.94 -19.41
N LYS A 322 -4.65 -10.03 -18.16
CA LYS A 322 -3.76 -9.01 -17.59
C LYS A 322 -2.69 -9.62 -16.68
N VAL A 323 -1.53 -8.99 -16.66
CA VAL A 323 -0.50 -9.26 -15.65
C VAL A 323 -0.02 -7.94 -15.05
N THR A 324 0.03 -7.88 -13.72
CA THR A 324 0.54 -6.73 -12.97
C THR A 324 1.74 -7.16 -12.12
N LEU A 325 2.86 -6.47 -12.26
CA LEU A 325 4.04 -6.67 -11.43
C LEU A 325 4.32 -5.40 -10.63
N ASN A 326 4.48 -5.53 -9.34
CA ASN A 326 5.05 -4.48 -8.50
C ASN A 326 6.46 -4.89 -8.05
N LYS A 327 7.01 -4.23 -7.05
CA LYS A 327 8.35 -4.50 -6.52
C LYS A 327 8.45 -5.90 -5.87
N GLU A 328 7.36 -6.42 -5.33
CA GLU A 328 7.34 -7.63 -4.49
C GLU A 328 6.58 -8.79 -5.12
N ASN A 329 5.52 -8.49 -5.87
CA ASN A 329 4.57 -9.48 -6.34
C ASN A 329 4.34 -9.42 -7.85
N THR A 330 3.92 -10.54 -8.42
CA THR A 330 3.36 -10.66 -9.76
C THR A 330 1.98 -11.30 -9.66
N THR A 331 0.97 -10.61 -10.22
CA THR A 331 -0.44 -11.07 -10.27
C THR A 331 -0.82 -11.36 -11.70
N ILE A 332 -1.30 -12.58 -11.95
CA ILE A 332 -1.84 -13.03 -13.24
C ILE A 332 -3.36 -13.10 -13.11
N VAL A 333 -4.07 -12.42 -13.99
CA VAL A 333 -5.53 -12.33 -14.00
C VAL A 333 -6.04 -12.97 -15.28
N ASP A 334 -7.01 -13.85 -15.16
CA ASP A 334 -7.69 -14.57 -16.24
C ASP A 334 -6.69 -15.27 -17.18
N GLY A 335 -5.96 -16.26 -16.61
CA GLY A 335 -5.05 -17.11 -17.37
C GLY A 335 -5.80 -17.99 -18.38
N ALA A 336 -5.21 -18.14 -19.58
CA ALA A 336 -5.85 -18.88 -20.69
C ALA A 336 -5.72 -20.42 -20.60
N GLY A 337 -5.32 -20.94 -19.45
CA GLY A 337 -5.27 -22.39 -19.19
C GLY A 337 -6.64 -23.05 -19.23
N LYS A 338 -6.66 -24.35 -19.56
CA LYS A 338 -7.93 -25.09 -19.59
C LYS A 338 -8.41 -25.40 -18.18
N LYS A 339 -9.67 -25.10 -17.89
CA LYS A 339 -10.29 -25.32 -16.57
C LYS A 339 -10.17 -26.78 -16.09
N GLU A 340 -10.26 -27.74 -17.01
CA GLU A 340 -10.10 -29.15 -16.69
C GLU A 340 -8.68 -29.50 -16.24
N GLU A 341 -7.66 -28.90 -16.86
CA GLU A 341 -6.26 -29.11 -16.49
C GLU A 341 -5.94 -28.44 -15.14
N ILE A 342 -6.48 -27.24 -14.88
CA ILE A 342 -6.38 -26.54 -13.59
C ILE A 342 -7.05 -27.38 -12.50
N ALA A 343 -8.27 -27.87 -12.72
CA ALA A 343 -8.98 -28.71 -11.76
C ALA A 343 -8.23 -30.04 -11.46
N ALA A 344 -7.66 -30.66 -12.49
CA ALA A 344 -6.84 -31.87 -12.32
C ALA A 344 -5.58 -31.57 -11.49
N ARG A 345 -4.92 -30.42 -11.71
CA ARG A 345 -3.76 -30.00 -10.94
C ARG A 345 -4.12 -29.73 -9.47
N VAL A 346 -5.23 -29.06 -9.22
CA VAL A 346 -5.77 -28.84 -7.87
C VAL A 346 -6.01 -30.16 -7.14
N ALA A 347 -6.63 -31.14 -7.81
CA ALA A 347 -6.87 -32.47 -7.26
C ALA A 347 -5.56 -33.21 -6.95
N GLN A 348 -4.53 -33.08 -7.80
CA GLN A 348 -3.20 -33.63 -7.57
C GLN A 348 -2.53 -33.04 -6.33
N ILE A 349 -2.57 -31.71 -6.16
CA ILE A 349 -2.01 -31.03 -4.99
C ILE A 349 -2.73 -31.48 -3.71
N ARG A 350 -4.06 -31.60 -3.71
CA ARG A 350 -4.83 -32.13 -2.56
C ARG A 350 -4.41 -33.55 -2.20
N SER A 351 -4.27 -34.41 -3.17
CA SER A 351 -3.76 -35.78 -2.93
C SER A 351 -2.35 -35.80 -2.37
N SER A 352 -1.51 -34.81 -2.73
CA SER A 352 -0.15 -34.68 -2.19
C SER A 352 -0.18 -34.20 -0.73
N ILE A 353 -1.10 -33.31 -0.35
CA ILE A 353 -1.31 -32.87 1.05
C ILE A 353 -1.67 -34.09 1.93
N ASP A 354 -2.61 -34.93 1.46
CA ASP A 354 -3.04 -36.14 2.20
C ASP A 354 -1.91 -37.14 2.42
N LYS A 355 -0.94 -37.18 1.51
CA LYS A 355 0.20 -38.11 1.56
C LYS A 355 1.42 -37.52 2.28
N ALA A 356 1.49 -36.24 2.48
CA ALA A 356 2.61 -35.57 3.12
C ALA A 356 2.71 -35.99 4.60
N THR A 357 3.90 -36.33 5.04
CA THR A 357 4.18 -36.74 6.43
C THR A 357 4.74 -35.60 7.29
N SER A 358 5.31 -34.57 6.66
CA SER A 358 5.87 -33.39 7.30
C SER A 358 4.82 -32.28 7.38
N ASP A 359 4.65 -31.69 8.56
CA ASP A 359 3.76 -30.54 8.73
C ASP A 359 4.19 -29.34 7.87
N TYR A 360 5.50 -29.13 7.74
CA TYR A 360 6.07 -28.09 6.87
C TYR A 360 5.73 -28.33 5.38
N ASP A 361 5.80 -29.57 4.89
CA ASP A 361 5.44 -29.87 3.51
C ASP A 361 3.94 -29.74 3.29
N LYS A 362 3.11 -30.11 4.26
CA LYS A 362 1.67 -29.89 4.23
C LYS A 362 1.34 -28.41 4.12
N GLU A 363 1.96 -27.57 4.97
CA GLU A 363 1.77 -26.13 4.94
C GLU A 363 2.11 -25.54 3.57
N LYS A 364 3.26 -25.90 2.99
CA LYS A 364 3.69 -25.41 1.67
C LYS A 364 2.82 -25.91 0.51
N LEU A 365 2.30 -27.10 0.60
CA LEU A 365 1.32 -27.61 -0.36
C LEU A 365 -0.04 -26.91 -0.22
N GLN A 366 -0.46 -26.58 1.01
CA GLN A 366 -1.67 -25.79 1.27
C GLN A 366 -1.57 -24.38 0.70
N GLU A 367 -0.44 -23.66 0.93
CA GLU A 367 -0.17 -22.37 0.32
C GLU A 367 -0.28 -22.43 -1.22
N ARG A 368 0.30 -23.45 -1.83
CA ARG A 368 0.27 -23.66 -3.28
C ARG A 368 -1.15 -23.95 -3.79
N LEU A 369 -1.89 -24.77 -3.04
CA LEU A 369 -3.30 -25.04 -3.33
C LEU A 369 -4.15 -23.76 -3.27
N ALA A 370 -3.98 -22.97 -2.22
CA ALA A 370 -4.71 -21.72 -2.04
C ALA A 370 -4.45 -20.75 -3.20
N LYS A 371 -3.20 -20.61 -3.64
CA LYS A 371 -2.84 -19.74 -4.78
C LYS A 371 -3.46 -20.20 -6.10
N LEU A 372 -3.51 -21.51 -6.37
CA LEU A 372 -4.04 -22.03 -7.64
C LEU A 372 -5.58 -22.15 -7.64
N ALA A 373 -6.17 -22.56 -6.51
CA ALA A 373 -7.61 -22.83 -6.41
C ALA A 373 -8.44 -21.60 -6.00
N GLY A 374 -7.82 -20.57 -5.44
CA GLY A 374 -8.50 -19.38 -4.94
C GLY A 374 -8.96 -18.45 -6.06
N GLY A 375 -8.34 -18.47 -7.20
CA GLY A 375 -8.59 -17.51 -8.28
C GLY A 375 -8.20 -16.08 -7.88
N VAL A 376 -8.64 -15.12 -8.69
CA VAL A 376 -8.52 -13.68 -8.44
C VAL A 376 -9.90 -13.05 -8.49
N ALA A 377 -10.29 -12.33 -7.43
CA ALA A 377 -11.48 -11.49 -7.49
C ALA A 377 -11.08 -10.16 -8.16
N VAL A 378 -11.76 -9.83 -9.24
CA VAL A 378 -11.59 -8.56 -9.95
C VAL A 378 -12.75 -7.65 -9.58
N LEU A 379 -12.46 -6.54 -8.92
CA LEU A 379 -13.44 -5.51 -8.60
C LEU A 379 -13.39 -4.47 -9.72
N TYR A 380 -14.38 -4.53 -10.60
CA TYR A 380 -14.56 -3.60 -11.71
C TYR A 380 -15.25 -2.34 -11.22
N VAL A 381 -14.55 -1.20 -11.30
CA VAL A 381 -15.07 0.11 -10.91
C VAL A 381 -15.72 0.78 -12.10
N GLY A 382 -17.01 1.12 -12.00
CA GLY A 382 -17.76 1.83 -13.02
C GLY A 382 -18.06 3.27 -12.61
N ALA A 383 -17.97 4.20 -13.58
CA ALA A 383 -18.34 5.60 -13.40
C ALA A 383 -18.78 6.23 -14.73
N ALA A 384 -19.44 7.41 -14.65
CA ALA A 384 -19.92 8.11 -15.84
C ALA A 384 -18.83 8.93 -16.55
N THR A 385 -17.79 9.34 -15.82
CA THR A 385 -16.67 10.16 -16.34
C THR A 385 -15.33 9.58 -15.90
N GLU A 386 -14.28 9.86 -16.66
CA GLU A 386 -12.91 9.44 -16.34
C GLU A 386 -12.42 10.00 -14.99
N VAL A 387 -12.78 11.25 -14.67
CA VAL A 387 -12.41 11.89 -13.40
C VAL A 387 -13.07 11.16 -12.21
N GLU A 388 -14.37 10.85 -12.32
CA GLU A 388 -15.10 10.08 -11.31
C GLU A 388 -14.56 8.64 -11.20
N MET A 389 -14.22 8.02 -12.33
CA MET A 389 -13.63 6.69 -12.39
C MET A 389 -12.34 6.62 -11.57
N LYS A 390 -11.43 7.57 -11.81
CA LYS A 390 -10.13 7.62 -11.12
C LYS A 390 -10.32 7.85 -9.61
N GLU A 391 -11.15 8.81 -9.20
CA GLU A 391 -11.45 9.07 -7.78
C GLU A 391 -12.05 7.85 -7.09
N LYS A 392 -13.00 7.18 -7.74
CA LYS A 392 -13.65 5.99 -7.19
C LYS A 392 -12.71 4.80 -7.10
N LYS A 393 -11.80 4.64 -8.08
CA LYS A 393 -10.78 3.61 -8.08
C LYS A 393 -9.78 3.79 -6.94
N ASP A 394 -9.25 5.01 -6.76
CA ASP A 394 -8.33 5.34 -5.68
C ASP A 394 -8.98 5.02 -4.31
N ARG A 395 -10.25 5.38 -4.12
CA ARG A 395 -11.03 5.09 -2.91
C ARG A 395 -11.26 3.60 -2.66
N VAL A 396 -11.44 2.81 -3.72
CA VAL A 396 -11.55 1.35 -3.64
C VAL A 396 -10.20 0.71 -3.31
N ASP A 397 -9.12 1.20 -3.89
CA ASP A 397 -7.74 0.74 -3.61
C ASP A 397 -7.42 0.97 -2.12
N ASP A 398 -7.71 2.16 -1.56
CA ASP A 398 -7.52 2.49 -0.14
C ASP A 398 -8.36 1.57 0.77
N ALA A 399 -9.64 1.39 0.43
CA ALA A 399 -10.53 0.55 1.21
C ALA A 399 -10.09 -0.92 1.23
N LEU A 400 -9.57 -1.42 0.11
CA LEU A 400 -9.03 -2.77 0.01
C LEU A 400 -7.75 -2.92 0.85
N ALA A 401 -6.85 -1.93 0.80
CA ALA A 401 -5.62 -1.93 1.59
C ALA A 401 -5.93 -1.87 3.10
N ALA A 402 -6.85 -1.00 3.53
CA ALA A 402 -7.31 -0.91 4.92
C ALA A 402 -7.93 -2.23 5.39
N THR A 403 -8.70 -2.89 4.53
CA THR A 403 -9.32 -4.19 4.86
C THR A 403 -8.26 -5.27 5.07
N ARG A 404 -7.24 -5.34 4.21
CA ARG A 404 -6.11 -6.26 4.38
C ARG A 404 -5.35 -5.98 5.67
N ALA A 405 -5.07 -4.71 5.96
CA ALA A 405 -4.42 -4.29 7.21
C ALA A 405 -5.23 -4.68 8.46
N ALA A 406 -6.57 -4.62 8.39
CA ALA A 406 -7.46 -5.04 9.47
C ALA A 406 -7.46 -6.57 9.68
N VAL A 407 -7.41 -7.34 8.61
CA VAL A 407 -7.30 -8.81 8.71
C VAL A 407 -5.94 -9.20 9.30
N GLU A 408 -4.86 -8.47 8.97
CA GLU A 408 -3.50 -8.75 9.41
C GLU A 408 -3.25 -8.43 10.90
N GLU A 409 -3.63 -7.24 11.38
CA GLU A 409 -3.33 -6.78 12.74
C GLU A 409 -4.58 -6.46 13.59
N GLY A 410 -5.78 -6.73 13.08
CA GLY A 410 -7.02 -6.42 13.79
C GLY A 410 -7.46 -4.97 13.67
N ILE A 411 -8.46 -4.61 14.44
CA ILE A 411 -9.12 -3.30 14.44
C ILE A 411 -9.12 -2.65 15.82
N VAL A 412 -9.18 -1.33 15.82
CA VAL A 412 -9.34 -0.47 17.01
C VAL A 412 -10.52 0.48 16.82
N PRO A 413 -11.04 1.14 17.89
CA PRO A 413 -12.01 2.21 17.72
C PRO A 413 -11.47 3.32 16.81
N GLY A 414 -12.25 3.69 15.78
CA GLY A 414 -11.85 4.65 14.79
C GLY A 414 -11.95 6.11 15.23
N GLY A 415 -11.86 7.03 14.25
CA GLY A 415 -12.02 8.45 14.50
C GLY A 415 -10.99 9.07 15.45
N GLY A 416 -9.82 8.47 15.58
CA GLY A 416 -8.75 8.91 16.48
C GLY A 416 -8.95 8.51 17.95
N VAL A 417 -10.02 7.79 18.30
CA VAL A 417 -10.31 7.38 19.70
C VAL A 417 -9.24 6.46 20.25
N ALA A 418 -8.74 5.51 19.47
CA ALA A 418 -7.67 4.61 19.90
C ALA A 418 -6.41 5.37 20.37
N TYR A 419 -6.03 6.45 19.69
CA TYR A 419 -4.95 7.33 20.14
C TYR A 419 -5.28 8.05 21.46
N ILE A 420 -6.52 8.54 21.61
CA ILE A 420 -6.95 9.18 22.86
C ILE A 420 -6.87 8.18 24.04
N ARG A 421 -7.28 6.93 23.84
CA ARG A 421 -7.12 5.89 24.87
C ARG A 421 -5.66 5.58 25.17
N ALA A 422 -4.80 5.63 24.16
CA ALA A 422 -3.36 5.40 24.32
C ALA A 422 -2.65 6.50 25.12
N THR A 423 -3.24 7.70 25.28
CA THR A 423 -2.66 8.77 26.13
C THR A 423 -2.48 8.31 27.58
N ALA A 424 -3.35 7.42 28.08
CA ALA A 424 -3.24 6.86 29.42
C ALA A 424 -1.93 6.08 29.63
N ALA A 425 -1.40 5.43 28.59
CA ALA A 425 -0.12 4.72 28.67
C ALA A 425 1.09 5.65 28.85
N LEU A 426 0.93 6.94 28.58
CA LEU A 426 1.97 7.97 28.75
C LEU A 426 1.82 8.74 30.06
N GLU A 427 0.78 8.51 30.86
CA GLU A 427 0.57 9.18 32.13
C GLU A 427 1.65 8.79 33.15
N GLY A 428 2.25 9.81 33.76
CA GLY A 428 3.34 9.60 34.72
C GLY A 428 4.66 9.11 34.12
N MET A 429 4.71 8.87 32.79
CA MET A 429 5.94 8.45 32.12
C MET A 429 6.98 9.57 32.11
N LYS A 430 8.20 9.26 32.53
CA LYS A 430 9.33 10.19 32.59
C LYS A 430 10.50 9.69 31.75
N GLY A 431 11.21 10.62 31.15
CA GLY A 431 12.50 10.38 30.50
C GLY A 431 13.65 10.33 31.51
N ALA A 432 14.86 10.11 31.00
CA ALA A 432 16.07 10.15 31.82
C ALA A 432 16.42 11.58 32.28
N ASN A 433 15.89 12.59 31.59
CA ASN A 433 16.03 14.01 31.90
C ASN A 433 14.75 14.78 31.51
N GLU A 434 14.72 16.10 31.73
CA GLU A 434 13.57 16.96 31.45
C GLU A 434 13.25 17.01 29.95
N ASP A 435 14.27 17.09 29.08
CA ASP A 435 14.06 17.15 27.62
C ASP A 435 13.47 15.86 27.08
N GLN A 436 13.88 14.68 27.58
CA GLN A 436 13.22 13.42 27.22
C GLN A 436 11.78 13.37 27.72
N THR A 437 11.53 13.90 28.90
CA THR A 437 10.15 14.00 29.43
C THR A 437 9.30 14.93 28.56
N THR A 438 9.87 16.05 28.10
CA THR A 438 9.25 16.95 27.14
C THR A 438 8.95 16.24 25.82
N GLY A 439 9.87 15.41 25.30
CA GLY A 439 9.64 14.57 24.11
C GLY A 439 8.43 13.65 24.26
N ILE A 440 8.24 13.06 25.45
CA ILE A 440 7.05 12.25 25.76
C ILE A 440 5.76 13.10 25.71
N GLN A 441 5.79 14.32 26.26
CA GLN A 441 4.64 15.22 26.25
C GLN A 441 4.30 15.72 24.84
N ILE A 442 5.29 15.89 23.96
CA ILE A 442 5.08 16.21 22.55
C ILE A 442 4.23 15.15 21.88
N VAL A 443 4.57 13.87 22.03
CA VAL A 443 3.78 12.76 21.47
C VAL A 443 2.39 12.70 22.11
N LYS A 444 2.30 12.81 23.44
CA LYS A 444 1.02 12.82 24.15
C LYS A 444 0.06 13.88 23.61
N ARG A 445 0.58 15.07 23.26
CA ARG A 445 -0.22 16.14 22.66
C ARG A 445 -0.55 15.84 21.18
N ALA A 446 0.42 15.32 20.43
CA ALA A 446 0.27 15.11 18.99
C ALA A 446 -0.77 14.03 18.64
N ILE A 447 -0.88 12.96 19.44
CA ILE A 447 -1.84 11.87 19.17
C ILE A 447 -3.32 12.28 19.42
N GLU A 448 -3.58 13.48 19.93
CA GLU A 448 -4.93 14.06 20.00
C GLU A 448 -5.34 14.72 18.65
N GLU A 449 -4.38 15.04 17.82
CA GLU A 449 -4.59 15.87 16.64
C GLU A 449 -5.48 15.21 15.57
N PRO A 450 -5.41 13.89 15.30
CA PRO A 450 -6.31 13.25 14.35
C PRO A 450 -7.79 13.44 14.69
N LEU A 451 -8.19 13.20 15.93
CA LEU A 451 -9.57 13.47 16.37
C LEU A 451 -9.92 14.96 16.25
N ARG A 452 -9.02 15.83 16.71
CA ARG A 452 -9.21 17.29 16.62
C ARG A 452 -9.46 17.75 15.19
N GLN A 453 -8.63 17.30 14.24
CA GLN A 453 -8.77 17.66 12.84
C GLN A 453 -10.07 17.11 12.20
N ILE A 454 -10.48 15.90 12.55
CA ILE A 454 -11.77 15.34 12.11
C ILE A 454 -12.94 16.23 12.56
N VAL A 455 -12.89 16.69 13.80
CA VAL A 455 -13.94 17.57 14.38
C VAL A 455 -13.92 18.95 13.70
N GLU A 456 -12.75 19.55 13.51
CA GLU A 456 -12.58 20.83 12.84
C GLU A 456 -13.08 20.79 11.38
N ASN A 457 -12.77 19.73 10.64
CA ASN A 457 -13.29 19.51 9.28
C ASN A 457 -14.83 19.34 9.28
N ALA A 458 -15.40 18.88 10.39
CA ALA A 458 -16.85 18.80 10.58
C ALA A 458 -17.49 20.13 11.02
N GLY A 459 -16.69 21.18 11.27
CA GLY A 459 -17.15 22.51 11.71
C GLY A 459 -17.35 22.61 13.23
N GLY A 460 -16.84 21.65 14.01
CA GLY A 460 -16.93 21.60 15.47
C GLY A 460 -15.66 22.13 16.16
N GLU A 461 -15.74 22.23 17.48
CA GLU A 461 -14.64 22.65 18.37
C GLU A 461 -13.81 21.45 18.81
N GLY A 462 -12.68 21.20 18.14
CA GLY A 462 -11.83 20.03 18.38
C GLY A 462 -11.41 19.85 19.84
N SER A 463 -11.07 20.92 20.56
CA SER A 463 -10.66 20.88 21.96
C SER A 463 -11.76 20.40 22.91
N VAL A 464 -13.00 20.83 22.66
CA VAL A 464 -14.16 20.43 23.48
C VAL A 464 -14.43 18.93 23.31
N VAL A 465 -14.45 18.47 22.05
CA VAL A 465 -14.73 17.08 21.73
C VAL A 465 -13.62 16.15 22.27
N VAL A 466 -12.34 16.50 22.08
CA VAL A 466 -11.21 15.73 22.62
C VAL A 466 -11.34 15.57 24.14
N ASN A 467 -11.64 16.65 24.89
CA ASN A 467 -11.80 16.56 26.34
C ASN A 467 -12.97 15.65 26.73
N LYS A 468 -14.12 15.77 26.06
CA LYS A 468 -15.27 14.92 26.32
C LYS A 468 -15.01 13.43 26.00
N VAL A 469 -14.27 13.15 24.93
CA VAL A 469 -13.87 11.78 24.59
C VAL A 469 -12.89 11.23 25.62
N LYS A 470 -11.97 12.03 26.16
CA LYS A 470 -11.06 11.63 27.26
C LYS A 470 -11.77 11.21 28.53
N GLU A 471 -12.89 11.85 28.86
CA GLU A 471 -13.72 11.50 30.03
C GLU A 471 -14.41 10.13 29.86
N GLY A 472 -14.60 9.68 28.61
CA GLY A 472 -15.20 8.41 28.29
C GLY A 472 -14.23 7.23 28.43
N LYS A 473 -14.75 6.02 28.28
CA LYS A 473 -14.00 4.75 28.38
C LYS A 473 -14.17 3.92 27.10
N ASP A 474 -13.29 2.96 26.93
CA ASP A 474 -13.35 1.97 25.85
C ASP A 474 -13.52 2.64 24.46
N ALA A 475 -14.53 2.23 23.71
CA ALA A 475 -14.82 2.74 22.37
C ALA A 475 -15.72 3.99 22.35
N PHE A 476 -16.02 4.60 23.50
CA PHE A 476 -16.78 5.85 23.53
C PHE A 476 -16.04 6.95 22.78
N GLY A 477 -16.68 7.51 21.76
CA GLY A 477 -16.07 8.52 20.90
C GLY A 477 -17.10 9.44 20.26
N TYR A 478 -16.65 10.28 19.34
CA TYR A 478 -17.46 11.22 18.60
C TYR A 478 -17.60 10.79 17.14
N ASN A 479 -18.84 10.52 16.74
CA ASN A 479 -19.21 10.28 15.35
C ASN A 479 -19.40 11.63 14.65
N ALA A 480 -18.38 12.05 13.89
CA ALA A 480 -18.38 13.34 13.20
C ALA A 480 -19.35 13.39 12.00
N ARG A 481 -19.80 12.24 11.46
CA ARG A 481 -20.81 12.17 10.42
C ARG A 481 -22.17 12.64 10.93
N ASP A 482 -22.57 12.10 12.08
CA ASP A 482 -23.91 12.27 12.64
C ASP A 482 -23.97 13.28 13.81
N ASP A 483 -22.82 13.89 14.16
CA ASP A 483 -22.68 14.85 15.25
C ASP A 483 -23.18 14.31 16.60
N LYS A 484 -22.74 13.09 16.97
CA LYS A 484 -23.17 12.43 18.21
C LYS A 484 -22.03 11.68 18.90
N TYR A 485 -22.18 11.48 20.21
CA TYR A 485 -21.28 10.66 21.01
C TYR A 485 -21.87 9.27 21.20
N GLU A 486 -21.09 8.25 20.89
CA GLU A 486 -21.54 6.85 20.97
C GLU A 486 -20.35 5.89 21.10
N ASP A 487 -20.65 4.60 21.25
CA ASP A 487 -19.67 3.51 21.16
C ASP A 487 -19.32 3.30 19.69
N LEU A 488 -18.11 3.70 19.27
CA LEU A 488 -17.70 3.67 17.87
C LEU A 488 -17.50 2.26 17.31
N LEU A 489 -17.12 1.28 18.17
CA LEU A 489 -17.05 -0.12 17.74
C LEU A 489 -18.42 -0.67 17.37
N LYS A 490 -19.44 -0.35 18.18
CA LYS A 490 -20.84 -0.75 17.89
C LYS A 490 -21.43 0.00 16.71
N ALA A 491 -20.99 1.25 16.49
CA ALA A 491 -21.41 2.06 15.35
C ALA A 491 -20.71 1.67 14.05
N GLY A 492 -19.77 0.72 14.08
CA GLY A 492 -18.98 0.32 12.90
C GLY A 492 -17.92 1.34 12.48
N ILE A 493 -17.60 2.33 13.34
CA ILE A 493 -16.56 3.33 13.10
C ILE A 493 -15.26 2.79 13.67
N ILE A 494 -14.49 2.14 12.83
CA ILE A 494 -13.31 1.34 13.20
C ILE A 494 -12.15 1.65 12.27
N ASP A 495 -10.92 1.60 12.80
CA ASP A 495 -9.70 1.78 12.04
C ASP A 495 -8.84 0.51 12.14
N PRO A 496 -8.09 0.13 11.08
CA PRO A 496 -7.11 -0.95 11.18
C PRO A 496 -5.98 -0.57 12.15
N THR A 497 -5.62 -1.50 13.02
CA THR A 497 -4.54 -1.30 14.00
C THR A 497 -3.22 -1.01 13.30
N LYS A 498 -2.90 -1.73 12.22
CA LYS A 498 -1.70 -1.53 11.41
C LYS A 498 -1.62 -0.11 10.85
N VAL A 499 -2.71 0.40 10.28
CA VAL A 499 -2.79 1.77 9.73
C VAL A 499 -2.47 2.80 10.80
N SER A 500 -3.15 2.72 11.95
CA SER A 500 -2.91 3.64 13.07
C SER A 500 -1.48 3.56 13.59
N ARG A 501 -0.92 2.37 13.73
CA ARG A 501 0.45 2.17 14.20
C ARG A 501 1.49 2.74 13.23
N VAL A 502 1.41 2.36 11.97
CA VAL A 502 2.35 2.78 10.92
C VAL A 502 2.31 4.30 10.71
N ALA A 503 1.13 4.91 10.73
CA ALA A 503 0.98 6.36 10.63
C ALA A 503 1.75 7.10 11.73
N LEU A 504 1.67 6.63 12.99
CA LEU A 504 2.41 7.24 14.08
C LEU A 504 3.93 7.00 14.01
N GLU A 505 4.34 5.78 13.67
CA GLU A 505 5.76 5.41 13.57
C GLU A 505 6.46 6.23 12.46
N ASN A 506 5.87 6.32 11.27
CA ASN A 506 6.42 7.09 10.15
C ASN A 506 6.41 8.60 10.44
N ALA A 507 5.33 9.13 11.01
CA ALA A 507 5.25 10.52 11.42
C ALA A 507 6.34 10.90 12.43
N ALA A 508 6.53 10.09 13.46
CA ALA A 508 7.52 10.33 14.51
C ALA A 508 8.97 10.18 14.00
N SER A 509 9.22 9.24 13.10
CA SER A 509 10.53 9.03 12.48
C SER A 509 11.01 10.28 11.74
N ILE A 510 10.20 10.79 10.83
CA ILE A 510 10.52 11.99 10.04
C ILE A 510 10.55 13.24 10.93
N ALA A 511 9.57 13.40 11.83
CA ALA A 511 9.54 14.53 12.76
C ALA A 511 10.79 14.57 13.65
N SER A 512 11.28 13.43 14.11
CA SER A 512 12.52 13.34 14.90
C SER A 512 13.76 13.77 14.10
N MET A 513 13.84 13.38 12.82
CA MET A 513 14.92 13.84 11.93
C MET A 513 14.83 15.35 11.70
N PHE A 514 13.64 15.86 11.49
CA PHE A 514 13.40 17.30 11.33
C PHE A 514 13.88 18.10 12.57
N LEU A 515 13.47 17.67 13.77
CA LEU A 515 13.80 18.37 15.01
C LEU A 515 15.31 18.37 15.31
N THR A 516 16.05 17.36 14.83
CA THR A 516 17.50 17.24 15.00
C THR A 516 18.30 17.92 13.88
N THR A 517 17.62 18.50 12.89
CA THR A 517 18.29 19.21 11.77
C THR A 517 18.75 20.59 12.22
N GLU A 518 20.02 20.92 11.91
CA GLU A 518 20.65 22.20 12.25
C GLU A 518 21.04 23.01 11.02
N CYS A 519 21.30 22.34 9.89
CA CYS A 519 21.76 22.96 8.66
C CYS A 519 21.04 22.35 7.47
N VAL A 520 20.70 23.18 6.48
CA VAL A 520 20.05 22.78 5.23
C VAL A 520 20.82 23.35 4.04
N LEU A 521 21.01 22.55 3.00
CA LEU A 521 21.71 22.90 1.77
C LEU A 521 20.77 22.74 0.56
N ALA A 522 20.46 23.84 -0.14
CA ALA A 522 19.64 23.86 -1.35
C ALA A 522 20.48 24.04 -2.62
#